data_f7a71f086aa75c084e09bef486d8fb3d
#
_entry.id   f7a71f086aa75c084e09bef486d8fb3d
#
_cell.length_a   1.000
_cell.length_b   1.000
_cell.length_c   1.000
_cell.angle_alpha   90.00
_cell.angle_beta   90.00
_cell.angle_gamma   90.00
#
_symmetry.space_group_name_H-M   'P 1'
#
loop_
_entity.id
_entity.type
_entity.pdbx_description
1 polymer ?
#
loop_
_entity_poly.entity_id
_entity_poly.type
_entity_poly.pdbx_seq_one_letter_code
_entity_poly.pdbx_strand_id
1 'polypeptide(L)'
;ISGTLKFNHSFEAFKQLFNKDVHFNTFEVNTSLQSAKNTSVFIPSDVASYQYKNIDEYVASIVSYIIEYTTITSSKCLVLFTSYKMMHMVQDMLNELPEFEDYVVLTQQQNQNYKIVQQFNNFDKAILLGTSTFFEGFDFQANGIKCVMIAKLPFMNKHNAKYWLMDSEFTSTFKEYVLPDAVTRFRQGLGRLIRNENDRGIIVSFDDRLINSNYKNFFEQTLENYRQKKGDIQQFGKLLRQIQKKKK
;
A
#
# COMPACT_ATOMS: atom_id res chain seq x y z
N ILE A 1 8.37 -19.45 -6.33
CA ILE A 1 8.30 -19.13 -4.90
C ILE A 1 7.74 -17.72 -4.76
N SER A 2 6.75 -17.53 -3.90
CA SER A 2 6.16 -16.21 -3.63
C SER A 2 5.58 -16.18 -2.22
N GLY A 3 5.66 -15.03 -1.55
CA GLY A 3 5.07 -14.81 -0.22
C GLY A 3 3.57 -14.47 -0.25
N THR A 4 2.93 -14.41 -1.42
CA THR A 4 1.58 -13.85 -1.59
C THR A 4 0.59 -14.72 -2.36
N LEU A 5 0.87 -16.03 -2.55
CA LEU A 5 0.00 -16.92 -3.33
C LEU A 5 -1.26 -17.38 -2.60
N LYS A 6 -1.28 -17.28 -1.27
CA LYS A 6 -2.43 -17.67 -0.46
C LYS A 6 -3.47 -16.57 -0.33
N PHE A 7 -4.71 -16.95 -0.49
CA PHE A 7 -5.88 -16.16 -0.13
C PHE A 7 -6.76 -16.98 0.83
N ASN A 8 -7.18 -16.39 1.94
CA ASN A 8 -7.99 -17.06 2.96
C ASN A 8 -7.42 -18.44 3.38
N HIS A 9 -6.12 -18.46 3.71
CA HIS A 9 -5.36 -19.67 4.09
C HIS A 9 -5.31 -20.78 3.03
N SER A 10 -5.74 -20.52 1.80
CA SER A 10 -5.81 -21.49 0.72
C SER A 10 -5.05 -21.03 -0.54
N PHE A 11 -4.57 -21.99 -1.34
CA PHE A 11 -3.99 -21.74 -2.67
C PHE A 11 -5.03 -21.83 -3.79
N GLU A 12 -6.29 -22.11 -3.49
CA GLU A 12 -7.32 -22.35 -4.51
C GLU A 12 -7.54 -21.17 -5.44
N ALA A 13 -7.60 -19.94 -4.91
CA ALA A 13 -7.72 -18.74 -5.75
C ALA A 13 -6.56 -18.58 -6.74
N PHE A 14 -5.35 -19.04 -6.39
CA PHE A 14 -4.21 -19.07 -7.29
C PHE A 14 -4.34 -20.19 -8.32
N LYS A 15 -4.73 -21.40 -7.90
CA LYS A 15 -4.88 -22.56 -8.80
C LYS A 15 -5.93 -22.33 -9.87
N GLN A 16 -7.03 -21.63 -9.52
CA GLN A 16 -8.11 -21.30 -10.46
C GLN A 16 -7.68 -20.42 -11.64
N LEU A 17 -6.51 -19.77 -11.57
CA LEU A 17 -5.95 -18.99 -12.68
C LEU A 17 -5.34 -19.87 -13.78
N PHE A 18 -5.27 -21.18 -13.57
CA PHE A 18 -4.67 -22.13 -14.49
C PHE A 18 -5.70 -23.15 -14.98
N ASN A 19 -5.38 -23.84 -16.08
CA ASN A 19 -6.21 -24.94 -16.57
C ASN A 19 -6.37 -26.01 -15.48
N LYS A 20 -7.56 -26.60 -15.37
CA LYS A 20 -7.91 -27.65 -14.39
C LYS A 20 -7.02 -28.91 -14.49
N ASP A 21 -6.36 -29.12 -15.63
CA ASP A 21 -5.44 -30.23 -15.86
C ASP A 21 -4.05 -30.02 -15.23
N VAL A 22 -3.77 -28.84 -14.68
CA VAL A 22 -2.48 -28.53 -14.05
C VAL A 22 -2.50 -28.96 -12.59
N HIS A 23 -1.66 -29.94 -12.25
CA HIS A 23 -1.46 -30.37 -10.87
C HIS A 23 -0.40 -29.53 -10.17
N PHE A 24 -0.73 -29.01 -8.97
CA PHE A 24 0.17 -28.22 -8.15
C PHE A 24 0.56 -28.96 -6.86
N ASN A 25 1.85 -29.08 -6.62
CA ASN A 25 2.37 -29.38 -5.30
C ASN A 25 2.61 -28.07 -4.56
N THR A 26 1.95 -27.86 -3.44
CA THR A 26 2.03 -26.63 -2.66
C THR A 26 2.76 -26.89 -1.35
N PHE A 27 3.76 -26.06 -1.05
CA PHE A 27 4.48 -26.08 0.22
C PHE A 27 4.37 -24.70 0.87
N GLU A 28 4.18 -24.68 2.18
CA GLU A 28 4.19 -23.47 2.96
C GLU A 28 5.34 -23.48 3.93
N VAL A 29 6.12 -22.39 3.94
CA VAL A 29 7.12 -22.14 4.95
C VAL A 29 6.58 -21.03 5.84
N ASN A 30 6.27 -21.35 7.08
CA ASN A 30 5.80 -20.37 8.06
C ASN A 30 6.99 -19.58 8.59
N THR A 31 7.27 -18.44 7.99
CA THR A 31 8.20 -17.44 8.54
C THR A 31 7.40 -16.27 9.09
N SER A 32 7.24 -16.18 10.39
CA SER A 32 6.75 -14.96 11.03
C SER A 32 7.88 -13.94 11.01
N LEU A 33 7.84 -12.96 10.10
CA LEU A 33 8.79 -11.86 10.13
C LEU A 33 8.57 -11.06 11.43
N GLN A 34 9.56 -11.05 12.30
CA GLN A 34 9.55 -10.27 13.55
C GLN A 34 9.33 -8.76 13.26
N SER A 35 9.74 -8.29 12.08
CA SER A 35 9.55 -6.94 11.57
C SER A 35 8.07 -6.52 11.46
N ALA A 36 7.16 -7.44 11.14
CA ALA A 36 5.72 -7.15 11.12
C ALA A 36 5.25 -6.69 12.51
N LYS A 37 5.68 -7.38 13.60
CA LYS A 37 5.35 -6.99 14.98
C LYS A 37 5.93 -5.64 15.39
N ASN A 38 6.98 -5.17 14.69
CA ASN A 38 7.62 -3.88 14.93
C ASN A 38 7.08 -2.76 14.04
N THR A 39 6.18 -3.09 13.10
CA THR A 39 5.56 -2.16 12.18
C THR A 39 4.14 -1.84 12.63
N SER A 40 3.79 -0.55 12.59
CA SER A 40 2.44 -0.09 12.89
C SER A 40 1.66 0.12 11.60
N VAL A 41 0.41 -0.35 11.57
CA VAL A 41 -0.58 0.02 10.55
C VAL A 41 -1.52 1.03 11.17
N PHE A 42 -1.57 2.23 10.59
CA PHE A 42 -2.43 3.31 11.02
C PHE A 42 -3.59 3.48 10.04
N ILE A 43 -4.81 3.56 10.56
CA ILE A 43 -6.03 3.76 9.80
C ILE A 43 -6.61 5.11 10.21
N PRO A 44 -6.58 6.13 9.35
CA PRO A 44 -7.17 7.43 9.61
C PRO A 44 -8.66 7.34 9.93
N SER A 45 -9.11 8.07 10.95
CA SER A 45 -10.53 8.15 11.33
C SER A 45 -11.19 9.47 10.97
N ASP A 46 -10.39 10.46 10.60
CA ASP A 46 -10.78 11.82 10.20
C ASP A 46 -10.79 12.02 8.67
N VAL A 47 -10.57 10.96 7.92
CA VAL A 47 -10.65 10.97 6.46
C VAL A 47 -12.00 10.40 6.02
N ALA A 48 -12.74 11.16 5.25
CA ALA A 48 -14.04 10.72 4.71
C ALA A 48 -13.88 9.53 3.76
N SER A 49 -14.90 8.68 3.70
CA SER A 49 -14.95 7.59 2.70
C SER A 49 -14.80 8.15 1.29
N TYR A 50 -13.91 7.54 0.51
CA TYR A 50 -13.68 7.97 -0.86
C TYR A 50 -14.97 7.91 -1.71
N GLN A 51 -15.33 9.02 -2.32
CA GLN A 51 -16.34 9.14 -3.36
C GLN A 51 -15.78 10.03 -4.48
N TYR A 52 -16.24 9.79 -5.72
CA TYR A 52 -15.74 10.59 -6.85
C TYR A 52 -16.03 12.10 -6.68
N LYS A 53 -17.17 12.44 -6.05
CA LYS A 53 -17.59 13.83 -5.79
C LYS A 53 -16.79 14.56 -4.73
N ASN A 54 -16.05 13.84 -3.85
CA ASN A 54 -15.23 14.41 -2.78
C ASN A 54 -13.74 14.14 -2.98
N ILE A 55 -13.31 13.92 -4.23
CA ILE A 55 -11.92 13.55 -4.52
C ILE A 55 -10.92 14.60 -4.03
N ASP A 56 -11.26 15.89 -4.12
CA ASP A 56 -10.39 17.00 -3.70
C ASP A 56 -10.14 16.98 -2.19
N GLU A 57 -11.19 16.79 -1.38
CA GLU A 57 -11.08 16.65 0.08
C GLU A 57 -10.29 15.40 0.47
N TYR A 58 -10.50 14.31 -0.27
CA TYR A 58 -9.79 13.07 -0.04
C TYR A 58 -8.29 13.22 -0.33
N VAL A 59 -7.94 13.87 -1.43
CA VAL A 59 -6.55 14.18 -1.82
C VAL A 59 -5.92 15.11 -0.79
N ALA A 60 -6.60 16.18 -0.37
CA ALA A 60 -6.14 17.09 0.66
C ALA A 60 -5.84 16.36 1.99
N SER A 61 -6.69 15.41 2.36
CA SER A 61 -6.46 14.58 3.54
C SER A 61 -5.17 13.75 3.40
N ILE A 62 -4.93 13.09 2.26
CA ILE A 62 -3.70 12.34 2.01
C ILE A 62 -2.48 13.26 2.13
N VAL A 63 -2.53 14.45 1.51
CA VAL A 63 -1.44 15.42 1.56
C VAL A 63 -1.16 15.87 3.00
N SER A 64 -2.20 16.12 3.81
CA SER A 64 -2.03 16.48 5.23
C SER A 64 -1.27 15.41 6.02
N TYR A 65 -1.55 14.14 5.78
CA TYR A 65 -0.81 13.03 6.41
C TYR A 65 0.63 12.90 5.89
N ILE A 66 0.88 13.22 4.62
CA ILE A 66 2.24 13.29 4.07
C ILE A 66 3.02 14.41 4.78
N ILE A 67 2.42 15.61 4.93
CA ILE A 67 3.02 16.75 5.64
C ILE A 67 3.35 16.35 7.08
N GLU A 68 2.40 15.82 7.85
CA GLU A 68 2.61 15.41 9.24
C GLU A 68 3.75 14.38 9.35
N TYR A 69 3.79 13.41 8.43
CA TYR A 69 4.85 12.41 8.38
C TYR A 69 6.22 13.03 8.11
N THR A 70 6.35 13.83 7.07
CA THR A 70 7.62 14.42 6.62
C THR A 70 8.16 15.42 7.61
N THR A 71 7.30 16.25 8.20
CA THR A 71 7.65 17.25 9.23
C THR A 71 8.24 16.57 10.48
N ILE A 72 7.64 15.45 10.92
CA ILE A 72 8.11 14.77 12.14
C ILE A 72 9.35 13.91 11.87
N THR A 73 9.42 13.24 10.72
CA THR A 73 10.40 12.16 10.52
C THR A 73 11.57 12.53 9.64
N SER A 74 11.42 13.52 8.76
CA SER A 74 12.39 13.88 7.73
C SER A 74 12.90 12.66 6.92
N SER A 75 12.01 11.71 6.62
CA SER A 75 12.36 10.42 6.02
C SER A 75 11.57 10.15 4.76
N LYS A 76 12.04 9.19 3.96
CA LYS A 76 11.39 8.75 2.71
C LYS A 76 9.98 8.20 2.95
N CYS A 77 9.08 8.47 2.00
CA CYS A 77 7.72 7.97 1.96
C CYS A 77 7.38 7.41 0.57
N LEU A 78 6.73 6.25 0.52
CA LEU A 78 6.11 5.70 -0.67
C LEU A 78 4.59 5.83 -0.54
N VAL A 79 3.94 6.45 -1.53
CA VAL A 79 2.48 6.58 -1.58
C VAL A 79 1.95 5.80 -2.78
N LEU A 80 1.06 4.84 -2.50
CA LEU A 80 0.51 3.92 -3.49
C LEU A 80 -0.94 4.28 -3.83
N PHE A 81 -1.19 4.47 -5.11
CA PHE A 81 -2.48 4.84 -5.67
C PHE A 81 -3.05 3.75 -6.58
N THR A 82 -4.35 3.77 -6.78
CA THR A 82 -5.05 2.95 -7.79
C THR A 82 -5.47 3.75 -9.02
N SER A 83 -5.14 5.04 -9.08
CA SER A 83 -5.53 5.98 -10.13
C SER A 83 -4.42 6.98 -10.41
N TYR A 84 -4.04 7.12 -11.67
CA TYR A 84 -3.11 8.17 -12.12
C TYR A 84 -3.67 9.56 -11.82
N LYS A 85 -4.97 9.79 -12.03
CA LYS A 85 -5.61 11.08 -11.73
C LYS A 85 -5.35 11.50 -10.29
N MET A 86 -5.66 10.63 -9.31
CA MET A 86 -5.45 10.95 -7.89
C MET A 86 -3.96 11.15 -7.57
N MET A 87 -3.09 10.34 -8.15
CA MET A 87 -1.65 10.48 -7.98
C MET A 87 -1.14 11.85 -8.45
N HIS A 88 -1.57 12.31 -9.63
CA HIS A 88 -1.19 13.64 -10.14
C HIS A 88 -1.77 14.77 -9.31
N MET A 89 -3.03 14.67 -8.85
CA MET A 89 -3.61 15.68 -7.94
C MET A 89 -2.78 15.82 -6.66
N VAL A 90 -2.31 14.71 -6.06
CA VAL A 90 -1.41 14.76 -4.90
C VAL A 90 -0.07 15.37 -5.29
N GLN A 91 0.49 15.01 -6.43
CA GLN A 91 1.75 15.60 -6.94
C GLN A 91 1.65 17.11 -7.08
N ASP A 92 0.60 17.60 -7.72
CA ASP A 92 0.38 19.03 -7.98
C ASP A 92 0.30 19.79 -6.65
N MET A 93 -0.49 19.29 -5.68
CA MET A 93 -0.57 19.91 -4.35
C MET A 93 0.78 19.91 -3.62
N LEU A 94 1.55 18.81 -3.67
CA LEU A 94 2.86 18.75 -3.00
C LEU A 94 3.87 19.73 -3.63
N ASN A 95 3.82 19.93 -4.94
CA ASN A 95 4.72 20.85 -5.64
C ASN A 95 4.41 22.32 -5.35
N GLU A 96 3.19 22.66 -4.94
CA GLU A 96 2.78 24.02 -4.57
C GLU A 96 3.08 24.38 -3.12
N LEU A 97 3.45 23.41 -2.30
CA LEU A 97 3.65 23.61 -0.86
C LEU A 97 5.13 23.86 -0.52
N PRO A 98 5.45 25.00 0.14
CA PRO A 98 6.83 25.36 0.53
C PRO A 98 7.49 24.30 1.44
N GLU A 99 6.71 23.56 2.21
CA GLU A 99 7.19 22.51 3.12
C GLU A 99 7.96 21.40 2.41
N PHE A 100 7.82 21.28 1.08
CA PHE A 100 8.47 20.27 0.27
C PHE A 100 9.63 20.77 -0.59
N GLU A 101 10.07 22.02 -0.45
CA GLU A 101 11.25 22.54 -1.18
C GLU A 101 12.50 21.68 -0.98
N ASP A 102 12.67 21.11 0.23
CA ASP A 102 13.78 20.20 0.58
C ASP A 102 13.51 18.73 0.20
N TYR A 103 12.35 18.41 -0.32
CA TYR A 103 11.98 17.05 -0.70
C TYR A 103 11.99 16.84 -2.21
N VAL A 104 12.48 15.69 -2.62
CA VAL A 104 12.36 15.26 -4.01
C VAL A 104 11.04 14.49 -4.17
N VAL A 105 10.08 15.09 -4.86
CA VAL A 105 8.81 14.45 -5.21
C VAL A 105 8.98 13.72 -6.55
N LEU A 106 8.96 12.41 -6.51
CA LEU A 106 9.10 11.53 -7.67
C LEU A 106 7.76 10.87 -7.98
N THR A 107 7.39 10.87 -9.25
CA THR A 107 6.12 10.32 -9.71
C THR A 107 6.36 9.26 -10.76
N GLN A 108 5.61 8.17 -10.69
CA GLN A 108 5.65 7.10 -11.68
C GLN A 108 5.43 7.64 -13.10
N GLN A 109 6.32 7.26 -14.02
CA GLN A 109 6.24 7.59 -15.44
C GLN A 109 6.31 6.31 -16.29
N GLN A 110 5.65 6.32 -17.44
CA GLN A 110 5.76 5.20 -18.37
C GLN A 110 7.22 4.99 -18.82
N ASN A 111 7.66 3.74 -18.81
CA ASN A 111 9.00 3.30 -19.27
C ASN A 111 10.21 3.86 -18.50
N GLN A 112 10.02 4.58 -17.38
CA GLN A 112 11.12 5.15 -16.59
C GLN A 112 11.14 4.69 -15.13
N ASN A 113 10.28 3.75 -14.75
CA ASN A 113 10.11 3.35 -13.36
C ASN A 113 11.41 2.90 -12.68
N TYR A 114 12.29 2.19 -13.39
CA TYR A 114 13.58 1.78 -12.86
C TYR A 114 14.47 2.99 -12.48
N LYS A 115 14.56 3.97 -13.38
CA LYS A 115 15.32 5.21 -13.13
C LYS A 115 14.76 5.99 -11.95
N ILE A 116 13.43 6.07 -11.83
CA ILE A 116 12.74 6.76 -10.73
C ILE A 116 13.04 6.06 -9.40
N VAL A 117 13.00 4.73 -9.37
CA VAL A 117 13.33 3.96 -8.15
C VAL A 117 14.82 4.14 -7.77
N GLN A 118 15.72 4.16 -8.74
CA GLN A 118 17.14 4.48 -8.47
C GLN A 118 17.31 5.88 -7.89
N GLN A 119 16.64 6.89 -8.46
CA GLN A 119 16.65 8.25 -7.92
C GLN A 119 16.11 8.28 -6.48
N PHE A 120 14.95 7.65 -6.24
CA PHE A 120 14.36 7.56 -4.91
C PHE A 120 15.31 6.91 -3.89
N ASN A 121 16.06 5.90 -4.29
CA ASN A 121 17.02 5.24 -3.42
C ASN A 121 18.19 6.17 -3.02
N ASN A 122 18.57 7.11 -3.88
CA ASN A 122 19.73 8.01 -3.68
C ASN A 122 19.43 9.22 -2.77
N PHE A 123 18.18 9.61 -2.60
CA PHE A 123 17.82 10.76 -1.78
C PHE A 123 17.38 10.32 -0.37
N ASP A 124 17.75 11.07 0.67
CA ASP A 124 17.31 10.80 2.04
C ASP A 124 15.92 11.35 2.33
N LYS A 125 15.59 12.50 1.73
CA LYS A 125 14.27 13.13 1.78
C LYS A 125 13.60 12.99 0.41
N ALA A 126 12.73 12.01 0.25
CA ALA A 126 12.02 11.79 -1.01
C ALA A 126 10.61 11.23 -0.76
N ILE A 127 9.69 11.67 -1.60
CA ILE A 127 8.34 11.14 -1.69
C ILE A 127 8.20 10.49 -3.05
N LEU A 128 7.88 9.20 -3.09
CA LEU A 128 7.61 8.49 -4.32
C LEU A 128 6.11 8.21 -4.44
N LEU A 129 5.52 8.72 -5.49
CA LEU A 129 4.12 8.51 -5.84
C LEU A 129 4.03 7.44 -6.94
N GLY A 130 3.32 6.35 -6.69
CA GLY A 130 3.21 5.26 -7.65
C GLY A 130 1.84 4.62 -7.71
N THR A 131 1.55 3.94 -8.81
CA THR A 131 0.30 3.20 -9.02
C THR A 131 0.54 1.68 -8.96
N SER A 132 -0.35 0.89 -9.53
CA SER A 132 -0.38 -0.58 -9.46
C SER A 132 0.97 -1.27 -9.66
N THR A 133 1.82 -0.76 -10.55
CA THR A 133 3.15 -1.32 -10.83
C THR A 133 4.10 -1.24 -9.61
N PHE A 134 3.90 -0.27 -8.72
CA PHE A 134 4.72 -0.12 -7.52
C PHE A 134 4.22 -0.93 -6.33
N PHE A 135 3.02 -1.48 -6.38
CA PHE A 135 2.60 -2.51 -5.43
C PHE A 135 3.46 -3.77 -5.58
N GLU A 136 3.89 -4.10 -6.80
CA GLU A 136 4.68 -5.29 -7.14
C GLU A 136 5.84 -4.95 -8.08
N GLY A 137 6.85 -5.82 -8.17
CA GLY A 137 7.86 -5.80 -9.25
C GLY A 137 9.09 -4.90 -9.07
N PHE A 138 9.14 -3.97 -8.10
CA PHE A 138 10.31 -3.12 -7.87
C PHE A 138 11.02 -3.41 -6.56
N ASP A 139 12.36 -3.35 -6.62
CA ASP A 139 13.21 -3.47 -5.43
C ASP A 139 13.60 -2.08 -4.91
N PHE A 140 12.99 -1.70 -3.79
CA PHE A 140 13.40 -0.53 -3.02
C PHE A 140 14.48 -0.97 -2.05
N GLN A 141 15.66 -0.33 -2.05
CA GLN A 141 16.74 -0.69 -1.14
C GLN A 141 16.28 -0.67 0.33
N ALA A 142 16.66 -1.69 1.09
CA ALA A 142 16.13 -2.00 2.42
C ALA A 142 16.20 -0.83 3.44
N ASN A 143 17.13 0.11 3.29
CA ASN A 143 17.32 1.22 4.23
C ASN A 143 16.50 2.49 3.90
N GLY A 144 15.67 2.45 2.87
CA GLY A 144 15.07 3.67 2.32
C GLY A 144 13.69 4.01 2.85
N ILE A 145 12.74 3.08 2.77
CA ILE A 145 11.34 3.38 3.05
C ILE A 145 11.05 3.20 4.54
N LYS A 146 10.49 4.24 5.17
CA LYS A 146 10.05 4.19 6.58
C LYS A 146 8.53 4.39 6.70
N CYS A 147 7.89 4.81 5.61
CA CYS A 147 6.45 4.95 5.52
C CYS A 147 5.95 4.44 4.17
N VAL A 148 4.89 3.64 4.20
CA VAL A 148 4.09 3.31 3.02
C VAL A 148 2.67 3.80 3.27
N MET A 149 2.16 4.64 2.39
CA MET A 149 0.79 5.13 2.42
C MET A 149 0.00 4.50 1.28
N ILE A 150 -1.15 3.91 1.56
CA ILE A 150 -2.03 3.27 0.59
C ILE A 150 -3.28 4.12 0.48
N ALA A 151 -3.38 4.88 -0.61
CA ALA A 151 -4.48 5.82 -0.84
C ALA A 151 -5.83 5.11 -0.96
N LYS A 152 -5.86 3.97 -1.64
CA LYS A 152 -7.07 3.13 -1.80
C LYS A 152 -6.68 1.67 -1.85
N LEU A 153 -7.58 0.79 -1.40
CA LEU A 153 -7.42 -0.65 -1.58
C LEU A 153 -7.30 -0.98 -3.08
N PRO A 154 -6.34 -1.83 -3.47
CA PRO A 154 -5.93 -2.02 -4.87
C PRO A 154 -6.90 -2.94 -5.65
N PHE A 155 -8.19 -2.62 -5.60
CA PHE A 155 -9.19 -3.29 -6.41
C PHE A 155 -9.01 -2.99 -7.88
N MET A 156 -9.12 -4.02 -8.70
CA MET A 156 -9.17 -3.89 -10.15
C MET A 156 -10.39 -3.08 -10.57
N ASN A 157 -10.18 -2.16 -11.52
CA ASN A 157 -11.28 -1.40 -12.10
C ASN A 157 -12.11 -2.31 -13.01
N LYS A 158 -13.45 -2.22 -12.93
CA LYS A 158 -14.39 -2.95 -13.79
C LYS A 158 -14.23 -2.64 -15.30
N HIS A 159 -13.64 -1.49 -15.64
CA HIS A 159 -13.31 -1.13 -17.03
C HIS A 159 -11.98 -1.72 -17.53
N ASN A 160 -11.26 -2.50 -16.70
CA ASN A 160 -10.06 -3.18 -17.12
C ASN A 160 -10.43 -4.38 -18.01
N ALA A 161 -9.76 -4.51 -19.16
CA ALA A 161 -9.99 -5.64 -20.09
C ALA A 161 -9.85 -7.01 -19.40
N LYS A 162 -8.92 -7.14 -18.45
CA LYS A 162 -8.73 -8.35 -17.66
C LYS A 162 -9.96 -8.68 -16.80
N TYR A 163 -10.68 -7.68 -16.29
CA TYR A 163 -11.95 -7.90 -15.57
C TYR A 163 -12.96 -8.60 -16.47
N TRP A 164 -13.14 -8.11 -17.70
CA TRP A 164 -14.08 -8.67 -18.67
C TRP A 164 -13.73 -10.10 -19.09
N LEU A 165 -12.44 -10.39 -19.26
CA LEU A 165 -11.99 -11.75 -19.56
C LEU A 165 -12.32 -12.72 -18.41
N MET A 166 -12.12 -12.29 -17.17
CA MET A 166 -12.42 -13.12 -16.01
C MET A 166 -13.92 -13.24 -15.72
N ASP A 167 -14.74 -12.27 -16.14
CA ASP A 167 -16.19 -12.26 -15.87
C ASP A 167 -16.92 -13.42 -16.55
N SER A 168 -16.37 -13.94 -17.67
CA SER A 168 -16.88 -15.12 -18.34
C SER A 168 -16.46 -16.45 -17.69
N GLU A 169 -15.41 -16.44 -16.87
CA GLU A 169 -14.80 -17.66 -16.32
C GLU A 169 -15.27 -17.99 -14.89
N PHE A 170 -15.79 -17.00 -14.14
CA PHE A 170 -16.15 -17.15 -12.74
C PHE A 170 -17.65 -16.95 -12.50
N THR A 171 -18.22 -17.69 -11.55
CA THR A 171 -19.61 -17.49 -11.10
C THR A 171 -19.78 -16.14 -10.40
N SER A 172 -18.78 -15.72 -9.64
CA SER A 172 -18.71 -14.40 -9.00
C SER A 172 -17.31 -13.83 -9.18
N THR A 173 -17.10 -13.07 -10.25
CA THR A 173 -15.82 -12.42 -10.57
C THR A 173 -15.27 -11.62 -9.41
N PHE A 174 -16.15 -10.94 -8.64
CA PHE A 174 -15.72 -10.19 -7.49
C PHE A 174 -15.13 -11.10 -6.39
N LYS A 175 -15.84 -12.17 -6.01
CA LYS A 175 -15.42 -13.02 -4.88
C LYS A 175 -14.26 -13.94 -5.23
N GLU A 176 -14.26 -14.46 -6.45
CA GLU A 176 -13.34 -15.52 -6.87
C GLU A 176 -12.05 -14.97 -7.50
N TYR A 177 -12.10 -13.75 -8.05
CA TYR A 177 -10.96 -13.15 -8.71
C TYR A 177 -10.56 -11.77 -8.17
N VAL A 178 -11.47 -10.78 -8.17
CA VAL A 178 -11.13 -9.37 -7.87
C VAL A 178 -10.73 -9.18 -6.40
N LEU A 179 -11.44 -9.80 -5.48
CA LEU A 179 -11.13 -9.71 -4.05
C LEU A 179 -9.82 -10.42 -3.68
N PRO A 180 -9.56 -11.67 -4.13
CA PRO A 180 -8.26 -12.33 -3.94
C PRO A 180 -7.09 -11.53 -4.51
N ASP A 181 -7.23 -10.98 -5.73
CA ASP A 181 -6.20 -10.12 -6.36
C ASP A 181 -5.94 -8.87 -5.53
N ALA A 182 -7.00 -8.18 -5.08
CA ALA A 182 -6.87 -6.97 -4.26
C ALA A 182 -6.18 -7.25 -2.91
N VAL A 183 -6.52 -8.34 -2.23
CA VAL A 183 -5.88 -8.75 -0.97
C VAL A 183 -4.41 -9.09 -1.20
N THR A 184 -4.10 -9.79 -2.29
CA THR A 184 -2.72 -10.14 -2.68
C THR A 184 -1.90 -8.88 -2.94
N ARG A 185 -2.41 -7.94 -3.73
CA ARG A 185 -1.74 -6.65 -4.01
C ARG A 185 -1.58 -5.80 -2.74
N PHE A 186 -2.59 -5.77 -1.89
CA PHE A 186 -2.49 -5.08 -0.60
C PHE A 186 -1.34 -5.64 0.23
N ARG A 187 -1.24 -6.97 0.36
CA ARG A 187 -0.13 -7.64 1.04
C ARG A 187 1.22 -7.32 0.42
N GLN A 188 1.31 -7.27 -0.91
CA GLN A 188 2.52 -6.85 -1.62
C GLN A 188 2.90 -5.40 -1.29
N GLY A 189 1.91 -4.50 -1.22
CA GLY A 189 2.10 -3.11 -0.78
C GLY A 189 2.65 -3.00 0.64
N LEU A 190 2.13 -3.79 1.59
CA LEU A 190 2.68 -3.89 2.94
C LEU A 190 4.15 -4.35 2.91
N GLY A 191 4.46 -5.32 2.06
CA GLY A 191 5.80 -5.87 1.85
C GLY A 191 6.81 -4.88 1.28
N ARG A 192 6.38 -3.72 0.76
CA ARG A 192 7.32 -2.65 0.34
C ARG A 192 8.10 -2.06 1.52
N LEU A 193 7.50 -2.06 2.70
CA LEU A 193 8.13 -1.56 3.92
C LEU A 193 9.00 -2.61 4.59
N ILE A 194 8.56 -3.87 4.59
CA ILE A 194 9.16 -4.96 5.36
C ILE A 194 9.83 -5.94 4.43
N ARG A 195 11.15 -6.10 4.55
CA ARG A 195 11.97 -7.04 3.79
C ARG A 195 12.87 -7.90 4.69
N ASN A 196 13.32 -7.31 5.80
CA ASN A 196 14.21 -7.94 6.74
C ASN A 196 13.61 -7.93 8.16
N GLU A 197 14.07 -8.79 9.02
CA GLU A 197 13.58 -8.90 10.40
C GLU A 197 13.77 -7.62 11.23
N ASN A 198 14.73 -6.77 10.86
CA ASN A 198 15.04 -5.52 11.53
C ASN A 198 14.28 -4.31 11.00
N ASP A 199 13.52 -4.48 9.92
CA ASP A 199 12.76 -3.39 9.33
C ASP A 199 11.68 -2.89 10.28
N ARG A 200 11.51 -1.57 10.31
CA ARG A 200 10.54 -0.88 11.16
C ARG A 200 10.00 0.31 10.41
N GLY A 201 8.72 0.58 10.59
CA GLY A 201 8.12 1.75 9.98
C GLY A 201 6.63 1.84 10.25
N ILE A 202 5.96 2.63 9.45
CA ILE A 202 4.53 2.84 9.53
C ILE A 202 3.89 2.65 8.16
N ILE A 203 2.75 1.99 8.17
CA ILE A 203 1.87 1.86 7.01
C ILE A 203 0.62 2.66 7.32
N VAL A 204 0.15 3.48 6.39
CA VAL A 204 -1.10 4.22 6.51
C VAL A 204 -2.05 3.74 5.41
N SER A 205 -3.26 3.35 5.77
CA SER A 205 -4.29 2.99 4.80
C SER A 205 -5.48 3.93 4.96
N PHE A 206 -5.76 4.71 3.91
CA PHE A 206 -6.82 5.72 3.93
C PHE A 206 -8.20 5.17 3.58
N ASP A 207 -8.26 3.98 2.97
CA ASP A 207 -9.51 3.40 2.51
C ASP A 207 -10.30 2.80 3.67
N ASP A 208 -11.41 3.40 4.01
CA ASP A 208 -12.28 2.99 5.10
C ASP A 208 -12.92 1.61 4.89
N ARG A 209 -12.97 1.10 3.66
CA ARG A 209 -13.42 -0.26 3.34
C ARG A 209 -12.57 -1.34 4.01
N LEU A 210 -11.35 -1.01 4.40
CA LEU A 210 -10.47 -1.89 5.18
C LEU A 210 -11.13 -2.36 6.49
N ILE A 211 -11.99 -1.52 7.07
CA ILE A 211 -12.67 -1.78 8.37
C ILE A 211 -14.20 -1.79 8.28
N ASN A 212 -14.79 -1.18 7.25
CA ASN A 212 -16.22 -0.97 7.15
C ASN A 212 -16.91 -1.82 6.07
N SER A 213 -16.16 -2.62 5.27
CA SER A 213 -16.76 -3.48 4.25
C SER A 213 -17.19 -4.84 4.78
N ASN A 214 -18.08 -5.51 4.05
CA ASN A 214 -18.48 -6.89 4.32
C ASN A 214 -17.40 -7.93 4.01
N TYR A 215 -16.32 -7.53 3.36
CA TYR A 215 -15.15 -8.36 3.05
C TYR A 215 -13.89 -7.95 3.83
N LYS A 216 -14.00 -7.09 4.83
CA LYS A 216 -12.87 -6.61 5.64
C LYS A 216 -12.02 -7.73 6.24
N ASN A 217 -12.63 -8.82 6.66
CA ASN A 217 -11.95 -9.95 7.30
C ASN A 217 -10.79 -10.50 6.45
N PHE A 218 -10.90 -10.46 5.12
CA PHE A 218 -9.84 -10.93 4.23
C PHE A 218 -8.61 -10.01 4.24
N PHE A 219 -8.82 -8.70 4.44
CA PHE A 219 -7.73 -7.74 4.62
C PHE A 219 -7.18 -7.78 6.04
N GLU A 220 -8.04 -7.91 7.06
CA GLU A 220 -7.65 -8.02 8.48
C GLU A 220 -6.67 -9.19 8.69
N GLN A 221 -6.90 -10.33 8.06
CA GLN A 221 -5.98 -11.47 8.08
C GLN A 221 -4.56 -11.12 7.62
N THR A 222 -4.42 -10.18 6.68
CA THR A 222 -3.10 -9.72 6.24
C THR A 222 -2.40 -8.85 7.28
N LEU A 223 -3.15 -8.32 8.24
CA LEU A 223 -2.71 -7.38 9.27
C LEU A 223 -2.53 -8.03 10.66
N GLU A 224 -2.84 -9.31 10.83
CA GLU A 224 -2.80 -10.00 12.13
C GLU A 224 -1.45 -9.88 12.86
N ASN A 225 -0.36 -9.86 12.12
CA ASN A 225 0.99 -9.74 12.68
C ASN A 225 1.44 -8.28 12.90
N TYR A 226 0.63 -7.29 12.50
CA TYR A 226 0.97 -5.88 12.59
C TYR A 226 0.31 -5.22 13.81
N ARG A 227 0.93 -4.16 14.33
CA ARG A 227 0.31 -3.33 15.38
C ARG A 227 -0.66 -2.36 14.73
N GLN A 228 -1.95 -2.66 14.81
CA GLN A 228 -2.99 -1.82 14.23
C GLN A 228 -3.38 -0.68 15.18
N LYS A 229 -3.54 0.53 14.62
CA LYS A 229 -4.04 1.72 15.33
C LYS A 229 -4.99 2.48 14.42
N LYS A 230 -6.12 2.94 15.00
CA LYS A 230 -7.05 3.86 14.35
C LYS A 230 -7.00 5.21 15.08
N GLY A 231 -7.09 6.31 14.35
CA GLY A 231 -7.09 7.64 14.96
C GLY A 231 -7.09 8.78 13.95
N ASP A 232 -7.08 9.99 14.45
CA ASP A 232 -6.95 11.21 13.69
C ASP A 232 -5.48 11.57 13.41
N ILE A 233 -5.27 12.65 12.66
CA ILE A 233 -3.92 13.12 12.30
C ILE A 233 -3.08 13.48 13.54
N GLN A 234 -3.68 13.98 14.63
CA GLN A 234 -2.94 14.29 15.87
C GLN A 234 -2.43 13.01 16.54
N GLN A 235 -3.26 11.96 16.55
CA GLN A 235 -2.89 10.63 17.07
C GLN A 235 -1.83 9.97 16.18
N PHE A 236 -1.88 10.20 14.87
CA PHE A 236 -0.84 9.79 13.94
C PHE A 236 0.51 10.46 14.29
N GLY A 237 0.54 11.78 14.46
CA GLY A 237 1.74 12.51 14.87
C GLY A 237 2.31 12.04 16.21
N LYS A 238 1.45 11.76 17.21
CA LYS A 238 1.89 11.18 18.50
C LYS A 238 2.54 9.81 18.30
N LEU A 239 1.96 8.96 17.44
CA LEU A 239 2.52 7.64 17.12
C LEU A 239 3.89 7.75 16.44
N LEU A 240 4.06 8.67 15.49
CA LEU A 240 5.34 8.91 14.83
C LEU A 240 6.44 9.31 15.81
N ARG A 241 6.15 10.26 16.72
CA ARG A 241 7.11 10.69 17.76
C ARG A 241 7.48 9.54 18.70
N GLN A 242 6.55 8.64 19.04
CA GLN A 242 6.85 7.44 19.84
C GLN A 242 7.76 6.46 19.10
N ILE A 243 7.56 6.25 17.78
CA ILE A 243 8.39 5.39 16.95
C ILE A 243 9.82 5.94 16.87
N GLN A 244 9.99 7.25 16.75
CA GLN A 244 11.30 7.89 16.71
C GLN A 244 12.07 7.79 18.04
N LYS A 245 11.39 7.95 19.19
CA LYS A 245 12.02 7.84 20.52
C LYS A 245 12.58 6.44 20.80
N LYS A 246 11.99 5.39 20.21
CA LYS A 246 12.48 4.00 20.35
C LYS A 246 13.68 3.69 19.48
N LYS A 247 14.14 4.62 18.63
CA LYS A 247 15.34 4.49 17.80
C LYS A 247 16.61 5.02 18.47
N LYS A 248 16.45 5.80 19.55
CA LYS A 248 17.54 6.24 20.42
C LYS A 248 17.69 5.25 21.60
#